data_74f6992efc70fe5583e970e333bd15d8
#
_entry.id   74f6992efc70fe5583e970e333bd15d8
#
_cell.length_a   1.000
_cell.length_b   1.000
_cell.length_c   1.000
_cell.angle_alpha   90.00
_cell.angle_beta   90.00
_cell.angle_gamma   90.00
#
_symmetry.space_group_name_H-M   'P 1'
#
loop_
_entity.id
_entity.type
_entity.pdbx_description
1 polymer ?
#
loop_
_entity_poly.entity_id
_entity_poly.type
_entity_poly.pdbx_seq_one_letter_code
_entity_poly.pdbx_strand_id
1 'polypeptide(L)'
;ELLGRPGIGRDDDFFALGGDSLLVARLVGRMREQLPEVVDLEWDVVLRHMLRRPTIAGLAGYVRQAGQGGAGDRDAPATPAVSLLSGSGRGPATVLVHAGIGTIMPYRALMTEIRRRSRGTGSLYGVEVPDLDAFLDADPHGLIDRIAAEYARELLATGIRTFHVVGYCLGGLVATEVARALTEAGADVASFTAISSHSPAFRLDDEMVSEYSFAMMIGIDPVDLGFPADPWRIAAAGARILERTPGVMPADGYASLDGEFADIGRAFLDLSRIPRRARIARMCEVVPPASGSYTPEQMTRFFRTFRQSVFAITRYRPDPYAGDITFLRHSGAYPFPGSREAVTDYWEELALGELDIVDIPGDHYDCLSVEHAPRVLSILTNVTGGAVIA
;
A
#
# COMPACT_ATOMS: atom_id res chain seq x y z
N GLU A 1 23.49 -4.54 -15.97
CA GLU A 1 24.16 -3.34 -15.44
C GLU A 1 23.43 -2.78 -14.20
N LEU A 2 22.10 -2.56 -14.25
CA LEU A 2 21.32 -1.98 -13.14
C LEU A 2 21.40 -2.79 -11.84
N LEU A 3 21.42 -4.11 -11.92
CA LEU A 3 21.51 -5.00 -10.76
C LEU A 3 22.97 -5.29 -10.34
N GLY A 4 23.97 -4.76 -11.04
CA GLY A 4 25.39 -4.97 -10.72
C GLY A 4 25.86 -6.44 -10.80
N ARG A 5 25.07 -7.32 -11.43
CA ARG A 5 25.35 -8.76 -11.53
C ARG A 5 25.59 -9.18 -12.99
N PRO A 6 26.59 -10.01 -13.30
CA PRO A 6 26.76 -10.62 -14.60
C PRO A 6 25.82 -11.83 -14.78
N GLY A 7 25.56 -12.21 -16.03
CA GLY A 7 24.90 -13.48 -16.36
C GLY A 7 23.39 -13.55 -16.09
N ILE A 8 22.69 -12.39 -16.03
CA ILE A 8 21.24 -12.35 -15.86
C ILE A 8 20.56 -12.90 -17.11
N GLY A 9 19.76 -13.95 -16.93
CA GLY A 9 18.93 -14.56 -17.96
C GLY A 9 17.67 -13.73 -18.26
N ARG A 10 17.12 -13.92 -19.44
CA ARG A 10 15.91 -13.19 -19.88
C ARG A 10 14.65 -13.53 -19.08
N ASP A 11 14.63 -14.69 -18.43
CA ASP A 11 13.50 -15.22 -17.66
C ASP A 11 13.75 -15.18 -16.14
N ASP A 12 14.89 -14.59 -15.71
CA ASP A 12 15.18 -14.40 -14.30
C ASP A 12 14.26 -13.34 -13.69
N ASP A 13 13.81 -13.61 -12.44
CA ASP A 13 12.96 -12.67 -11.68
C ASP A 13 13.81 -11.48 -11.19
N PHE A 14 13.47 -10.30 -11.69
CA PHE A 14 14.15 -9.04 -11.38
C PHE A 14 14.19 -8.73 -9.87
N PHE A 15 13.09 -8.98 -9.15
CA PHE A 15 13.01 -8.70 -7.72
C PHE A 15 13.77 -9.76 -6.90
N ALA A 16 13.74 -11.01 -7.32
CA ALA A 16 14.55 -12.08 -6.70
C ALA A 16 16.05 -11.83 -6.82
N LEU A 17 16.48 -11.12 -7.88
CA LEU A 17 17.86 -10.72 -8.09
C LEU A 17 18.27 -9.44 -7.33
N GLY A 18 17.38 -8.88 -6.51
CA GLY A 18 17.63 -7.66 -5.72
C GLY A 18 17.15 -6.38 -6.40
N GLY A 19 16.31 -6.49 -7.43
CA GLY A 19 15.60 -5.35 -8.00
C GLY A 19 14.57 -4.78 -7.04
N ASP A 20 14.33 -3.47 -7.16
CA ASP A 20 13.31 -2.74 -6.39
C ASP A 20 12.60 -1.70 -7.28
N SER A 21 11.70 -0.93 -6.70
CA SER A 21 10.94 0.12 -7.42
C SER A 21 11.84 1.22 -7.96
N LEU A 22 12.94 1.55 -7.25
CA LEU A 22 13.91 2.52 -7.72
C LEU A 22 14.63 2.03 -8.97
N LEU A 23 15.08 0.77 -8.96
CA LEU A 23 15.71 0.17 -10.12
C LEU A 23 14.74 0.04 -11.30
N VAL A 24 13.42 -0.18 -11.04
CA VAL A 24 12.40 -0.09 -12.09
C VAL A 24 12.28 1.35 -12.62
N ALA A 25 12.24 2.36 -11.75
CA ALA A 25 12.17 3.77 -12.18
C ALA A 25 13.42 4.15 -13.01
N ARG A 26 14.62 3.73 -12.58
CA ARG A 26 15.86 3.91 -13.35
C ARG A 26 15.84 3.16 -14.68
N LEU A 27 15.28 1.94 -14.69
CA LEU A 27 15.10 1.16 -15.91
C LEU A 27 14.21 1.92 -16.90
N VAL A 28 13.08 2.43 -16.46
CA VAL A 28 12.15 3.23 -17.29
C VAL A 28 12.83 4.50 -17.80
N GLY A 29 13.56 5.22 -16.94
CA GLY A 29 14.34 6.40 -17.36
C GLY A 29 15.32 6.07 -18.50
N ARG A 30 16.13 5.03 -18.33
CA ARG A 30 17.06 4.57 -19.39
C ARG A 30 16.36 4.08 -20.65
N MET A 31 15.23 3.39 -20.49
CA MET A 31 14.44 2.94 -21.65
C MET A 31 13.90 4.13 -22.44
N ARG A 32 13.40 5.17 -21.79
CA ARG A 32 12.94 6.41 -22.44
C ARG A 32 14.05 7.12 -23.21
N GLU A 33 15.29 7.09 -22.71
CA GLU A 33 16.46 7.67 -23.38
C GLU A 33 16.91 6.86 -24.60
N GLN A 34 16.72 5.53 -24.59
CA GLN A 34 17.30 4.61 -25.56
C GLN A 34 16.30 4.01 -26.53
N LEU A 35 15.01 4.02 -26.21
CA LEU A 35 13.94 3.37 -26.96
C LEU A 35 12.84 4.38 -27.27
N PRO A 36 12.72 4.87 -28.52
CA PRO A 36 11.67 5.83 -28.89
C PRO A 36 10.24 5.32 -28.62
N GLU A 37 10.04 4.00 -28.67
CA GLU A 37 8.74 3.35 -28.50
C GLU A 37 8.21 3.42 -27.06
N VAL A 38 9.02 3.85 -26.10
CA VAL A 38 8.65 3.87 -24.68
C VAL A 38 8.65 5.25 -24.04
N VAL A 39 8.82 6.31 -24.84
CA VAL A 39 8.87 7.70 -24.35
C VAL A 39 7.62 8.06 -23.56
N ASP A 40 6.44 7.58 -23.99
CA ASP A 40 5.14 7.86 -23.40
C ASP A 40 4.72 6.84 -22.31
N LEU A 41 5.53 5.80 -22.04
CA LEU A 41 5.19 4.82 -21.01
C LEU A 41 5.34 5.42 -19.62
N GLU A 42 4.23 5.43 -18.87
CA GLU A 42 4.23 5.84 -17.47
C GLU A 42 4.97 4.81 -16.60
N TRP A 43 5.83 5.28 -15.69
CA TRP A 43 6.67 4.40 -14.87
C TRP A 43 5.84 3.48 -13.96
N ASP A 44 4.71 3.97 -13.44
CA ASP A 44 3.81 3.21 -12.59
C ASP A 44 3.13 2.05 -13.35
N VAL A 45 2.85 2.26 -14.65
CA VAL A 45 2.33 1.21 -15.54
C VAL A 45 3.38 0.13 -15.77
N VAL A 46 4.65 0.54 -16.02
CA VAL A 46 5.77 -0.40 -16.16
C VAL A 46 6.02 -1.13 -14.84
N LEU A 47 5.96 -0.43 -13.71
CA LEU A 47 6.12 -1.03 -12.40
C LEU A 47 5.05 -2.11 -12.13
N ARG A 48 3.77 -1.80 -12.39
CA ARG A 48 2.68 -2.79 -12.29
C ARG A 48 2.92 -4.00 -13.18
N HIS A 49 3.39 -3.76 -14.42
CA HIS A 49 3.74 -4.86 -15.30
C HIS A 49 4.88 -5.72 -14.74
N MET A 50 5.94 -5.09 -14.22
CA MET A 50 7.08 -5.78 -13.61
C MET A 50 6.70 -6.55 -12.35
N LEU A 51 5.74 -6.08 -11.56
CA LEU A 51 5.22 -6.84 -10.41
C LEU A 51 4.52 -8.14 -10.83
N ARG A 52 3.83 -8.11 -11.97
CA ARG A 52 3.13 -9.27 -12.55
C ARG A 52 4.08 -10.22 -13.28
N ARG A 53 5.01 -9.68 -14.05
CA ARG A 53 5.97 -10.42 -14.89
C ARG A 53 7.38 -9.82 -14.73
N PRO A 54 8.08 -10.16 -13.64
CA PRO A 54 9.32 -9.50 -13.27
C PRO A 54 10.53 -9.98 -14.07
N THR A 55 10.38 -10.21 -15.37
CA THR A 55 11.43 -10.74 -16.22
C THR A 55 11.73 -9.83 -17.42
N ILE A 56 12.94 -9.89 -17.95
CA ILE A 56 13.31 -9.17 -19.18
C ILE A 56 12.39 -9.58 -20.33
N ALA A 57 12.07 -10.87 -20.43
CA ALA A 57 11.16 -11.37 -21.48
C ALA A 57 9.77 -10.79 -21.35
N GLY A 58 9.23 -10.69 -20.13
CA GLY A 58 7.93 -10.10 -19.84
C GLY A 58 7.91 -8.63 -20.22
N LEU A 59 8.89 -7.83 -19.76
CA LEU A 59 8.99 -6.41 -20.07
C LEU A 59 9.16 -6.15 -21.57
N ALA A 60 10.01 -6.90 -22.25
CA ALA A 60 10.19 -6.75 -23.70
C ALA A 60 8.93 -7.12 -24.50
N GLY A 61 8.13 -8.08 -24.02
CA GLY A 61 6.82 -8.39 -24.58
C GLY A 61 5.86 -7.20 -24.46
N TYR A 62 5.79 -6.61 -23.27
CA TYR A 62 4.95 -5.44 -22.97
C TYR A 62 5.34 -4.23 -23.85
N VAL A 63 6.62 -3.88 -23.92
CA VAL A 63 7.13 -2.76 -24.74
C VAL A 63 6.75 -2.93 -26.22
N ARG A 64 6.90 -4.14 -26.78
CA ARG A 64 6.50 -4.40 -28.16
C ARG A 64 5.01 -4.23 -28.41
N GLN A 65 4.16 -4.61 -27.45
CA GLN A 65 2.71 -4.42 -27.55
C GLN A 65 2.36 -2.93 -27.46
N ALA A 66 2.96 -2.20 -26.55
CA ALA A 66 2.77 -0.76 -26.40
C ALA A 66 3.22 0.04 -27.63
N GLY A 67 4.36 -0.36 -28.25
CA GLY A 67 4.86 0.29 -29.49
C GLY A 67 4.05 -0.03 -30.75
N GLN A 68 3.25 -1.10 -30.75
CA GLN A 68 2.37 -1.46 -31.89
C GLN A 68 0.97 -0.86 -31.78
N GLY A 69 0.49 -0.52 -30.57
CA GLY A 69 -0.73 0.23 -30.34
C GLY A 69 -0.37 1.71 -30.24
N GLY A 70 -0.73 2.49 -31.26
CA GLY A 70 -0.42 3.92 -31.32
C GLY A 70 -0.80 4.64 -30.03
N ALA A 71 0.03 5.59 -29.63
CA ALA A 71 -0.17 6.44 -28.47
C ALA A 71 -1.58 7.04 -28.48
N GLY A 72 -2.38 6.77 -27.44
CA GLY A 72 -3.61 7.52 -27.18
C GLY A 72 -4.91 6.87 -27.60
N ASP A 73 -5.03 5.56 -27.62
CA ASP A 73 -6.37 4.95 -27.70
C ASP A 73 -7.11 5.18 -26.36
N ARG A 74 -7.91 6.26 -26.31
CA ARG A 74 -8.83 6.56 -25.19
C ARG A 74 -9.92 5.51 -25.03
N ASP A 75 -10.06 4.60 -25.98
CA ASP A 75 -10.96 3.45 -25.99
C ASP A 75 -10.25 2.14 -25.58
N ALA A 76 -8.98 2.19 -25.14
CA ALA A 76 -8.33 1.00 -24.57
C ALA A 76 -9.15 0.49 -23.38
N PRO A 77 -9.43 -0.84 -23.28
CA PRO A 77 -10.22 -1.38 -22.18
C PRO A 77 -9.54 -1.00 -20.86
N ALA A 78 -10.34 -0.50 -19.91
CA ALA A 78 -9.86 -0.11 -18.59
C ALA A 78 -8.97 -1.21 -18.01
N THR A 79 -7.83 -0.83 -17.46
CA THR A 79 -6.93 -1.79 -16.81
C THR A 79 -7.70 -2.46 -15.66
N PRO A 80 -7.84 -3.80 -15.64
CA PRO A 80 -8.58 -4.45 -14.56
C PRO A 80 -7.86 -4.24 -13.22
N ALA A 81 -8.64 -4.05 -12.15
CA ALA A 81 -8.11 -3.97 -10.79
C ALA A 81 -7.49 -5.31 -10.37
N VAL A 82 -8.09 -6.42 -10.78
CA VAL A 82 -7.72 -7.78 -10.42
C VAL A 82 -6.80 -8.40 -11.46
N SER A 83 -5.67 -8.97 -11.02
CA SER A 83 -4.67 -9.59 -11.90
C SER A 83 -4.19 -10.91 -11.33
N LEU A 84 -4.07 -11.94 -12.17
CA LEU A 84 -3.38 -13.18 -11.82
C LEU A 84 -1.87 -12.94 -11.78
N LEU A 85 -1.24 -13.13 -10.61
CA LEU A 85 0.19 -12.96 -10.38
C LEU A 85 0.97 -14.26 -10.58
N SER A 86 0.39 -15.38 -10.18
CA SER A 86 0.97 -16.73 -10.37
C SER A 86 -0.09 -17.80 -10.21
N GLY A 87 0.23 -19.01 -10.68
CA GLY A 87 -0.64 -20.18 -10.57
C GLY A 87 -1.54 -20.40 -11.79
N SER A 88 -2.53 -21.29 -11.62
CA SER A 88 -3.36 -21.79 -12.72
C SER A 88 -4.56 -20.90 -13.07
N GLY A 89 -4.91 -19.94 -12.24
CA GLY A 89 -6.18 -19.20 -12.32
C GLY A 89 -7.40 -20.02 -11.96
N ARG A 90 -7.21 -21.14 -11.29
CA ARG A 90 -8.28 -22.09 -10.86
C ARG A 90 -8.10 -22.48 -9.40
N GLY A 91 -9.15 -23.09 -8.80
CA GLY A 91 -9.15 -23.52 -7.39
C GLY A 91 -9.20 -22.34 -6.41
N PRO A 92 -8.92 -22.57 -5.13
CA PRO A 92 -8.85 -21.50 -4.14
C PRO A 92 -7.82 -20.45 -4.54
N ALA A 93 -8.17 -19.18 -4.35
CA ALA A 93 -7.28 -18.06 -4.68
C ALA A 93 -6.86 -17.29 -3.44
N THR A 94 -5.56 -17.05 -3.32
CA THR A 94 -5.05 -16.02 -2.39
C THR A 94 -5.07 -14.68 -3.09
N VAL A 95 -5.65 -13.68 -2.45
CA VAL A 95 -5.85 -12.33 -2.99
C VAL A 95 -5.08 -11.34 -2.14
N LEU A 96 -4.11 -10.62 -2.72
CA LEU A 96 -3.37 -9.54 -2.08
C LEU A 96 -4.00 -8.22 -2.46
N VAL A 97 -4.58 -7.50 -1.49
CA VAL A 97 -5.21 -6.20 -1.70
C VAL A 97 -4.20 -5.08 -1.50
N HIS A 98 -4.16 -4.11 -2.42
CA HIS A 98 -3.19 -3.01 -2.44
C HIS A 98 -3.13 -2.23 -1.12
N ALA A 99 -1.95 -1.68 -0.81
CA ALA A 99 -1.76 -0.76 0.31
C ALA A 99 -2.15 0.69 -0.05
N GLY A 100 -1.91 1.62 0.84
CA GLY A 100 -2.26 3.03 0.70
C GLY A 100 -1.64 3.77 -0.50
N ILE A 101 -0.70 3.17 -1.19
CA ILE A 101 -0.12 3.70 -2.43
C ILE A 101 -0.83 3.19 -3.70
N GLY A 102 -1.92 2.45 -3.56
CA GLY A 102 -2.72 1.94 -4.68
C GLY A 102 -2.14 0.74 -5.42
N THR A 103 -1.02 0.18 -4.96
CA THR A 103 -0.33 -0.95 -5.59
C THR A 103 0.01 -2.06 -4.61
N ILE A 104 0.31 -3.26 -5.12
CA ILE A 104 0.78 -4.40 -4.34
C ILE A 104 2.30 -4.39 -4.08
N MET A 105 2.98 -3.28 -4.38
CA MET A 105 4.43 -3.11 -4.18
C MET A 105 4.93 -3.52 -2.78
N PRO A 106 4.22 -3.17 -1.67
CA PRO A 106 4.64 -3.58 -0.33
C PRO A 106 4.80 -5.09 -0.15
N TYR A 107 4.06 -5.89 -0.91
CA TYR A 107 4.14 -7.36 -0.86
C TYR A 107 5.28 -7.96 -1.69
N ARG A 108 6.17 -7.15 -2.34
CA ARG A 108 7.20 -7.66 -3.26
C ARG A 108 8.07 -8.76 -2.67
N ALA A 109 8.52 -8.60 -1.41
CA ALA A 109 9.34 -9.60 -0.74
C ALA A 109 8.52 -10.87 -0.43
N LEU A 110 7.28 -10.71 0.04
CA LEU A 110 6.35 -11.81 0.28
C LEU A 110 6.04 -12.56 -1.03
N MET A 111 5.77 -11.85 -2.12
CA MET A 111 5.53 -12.47 -3.44
C MET A 111 6.75 -13.25 -3.94
N THR A 112 7.96 -12.74 -3.71
CA THR A 112 9.19 -13.45 -4.05
C THR A 112 9.31 -14.75 -3.26
N GLU A 113 9.02 -14.73 -1.95
CA GLU A 113 9.00 -15.92 -1.12
C GLU A 113 7.91 -16.91 -1.52
N ILE A 114 6.70 -16.44 -1.86
CA ILE A 114 5.61 -17.27 -2.39
C ILE A 114 6.07 -17.96 -3.66
N ARG A 115 6.56 -17.23 -4.68
CA ARG A 115 7.02 -17.81 -5.95
C ARG A 115 8.12 -18.85 -5.76
N ARG A 116 9.06 -18.60 -4.82
CA ARG A 116 10.15 -19.52 -4.52
C ARG A 116 9.67 -20.84 -3.94
N ARG A 117 8.57 -20.83 -3.18
CA ARG A 117 8.03 -22.02 -2.48
C ARG A 117 6.82 -22.64 -3.16
N SER A 118 6.18 -21.92 -4.09
CA SER A 118 4.98 -22.40 -4.78
C SER A 118 5.27 -23.65 -5.60
N ARG A 119 4.32 -24.58 -5.54
CA ARG A 119 4.31 -25.81 -6.35
C ARG A 119 3.44 -25.67 -7.61
N GLY A 120 2.84 -24.49 -7.83
CA GLY A 120 2.13 -24.12 -9.06
C GLY A 120 0.68 -24.63 -9.17
N THR A 121 0.05 -25.08 -8.08
CA THR A 121 -1.33 -25.60 -8.10
C THR A 121 -2.37 -24.59 -7.63
N GLY A 122 -1.99 -23.61 -6.77
CA GLY A 122 -2.86 -22.54 -6.30
C GLY A 122 -2.88 -21.34 -7.24
N SER A 123 -3.70 -20.35 -6.90
CA SER A 123 -3.79 -19.10 -7.64
C SER A 123 -3.52 -17.92 -6.71
N LEU A 124 -2.60 -17.05 -7.11
CA LEU A 124 -2.30 -15.80 -6.43
C LEU A 124 -2.78 -14.64 -7.29
N TYR A 125 -3.66 -13.82 -6.73
CA TYR A 125 -4.15 -12.59 -7.36
C TYR A 125 -3.66 -11.36 -6.63
N GLY A 126 -3.40 -10.31 -7.39
CA GLY A 126 -3.17 -8.97 -6.87
C GLY A 126 -4.33 -8.07 -7.25
N VAL A 127 -4.70 -7.21 -6.33
CA VAL A 127 -5.71 -6.16 -6.55
C VAL A 127 -5.03 -4.81 -6.40
N GLU A 128 -5.12 -3.98 -7.43
CA GLU A 128 -4.50 -2.65 -7.49
C GLU A 128 -5.53 -1.62 -7.95
N VAL A 129 -5.32 -0.34 -7.61
CA VAL A 129 -6.16 0.75 -8.12
C VAL A 129 -6.02 0.81 -9.65
N PRO A 130 -7.11 0.59 -10.42
CA PRO A 130 -7.03 0.50 -11.87
C PRO A 130 -6.82 1.88 -12.53
N ASP A 131 -7.49 2.90 -12.01
CA ASP A 131 -7.43 4.29 -12.44
C ASP A 131 -7.07 5.18 -11.26
N LEU A 132 -5.80 5.63 -11.24
CA LEU A 132 -5.30 6.44 -10.14
C LEU A 132 -5.90 7.85 -10.13
N ASP A 133 -6.23 8.42 -11.28
CA ASP A 133 -6.82 9.77 -11.34
C ASP A 133 -8.26 9.74 -10.82
N ALA A 134 -9.05 8.75 -11.21
CA ALA A 134 -10.38 8.52 -10.64
C ALA A 134 -10.32 8.27 -9.11
N PHE A 135 -9.32 7.53 -8.62
CA PHE A 135 -9.11 7.33 -7.19
C PHE A 135 -8.78 8.63 -6.46
N LEU A 136 -7.94 9.49 -7.06
CA LEU A 136 -7.53 10.77 -6.47
C LEU A 136 -8.65 11.81 -6.45
N ASP A 137 -9.57 11.75 -7.40
CA ASP A 137 -10.70 12.68 -7.53
C ASP A 137 -11.94 12.20 -6.75
N ALA A 138 -11.94 10.97 -6.24
CA ALA A 138 -13.04 10.42 -5.48
C ALA A 138 -13.17 11.06 -4.09
N ASP A 139 -14.41 11.16 -3.58
CA ASP A 139 -14.64 11.51 -2.19
C ASP A 139 -14.01 10.44 -1.28
N PRO A 140 -13.12 10.79 -0.35
CA PRO A 140 -12.54 9.82 0.58
C PRO A 140 -13.59 9.17 1.51
N HIS A 141 -14.75 9.82 1.73
CA HIS A 141 -15.86 9.20 2.45
C HIS A 141 -16.51 8.10 1.60
N GLY A 142 -16.61 6.88 2.15
CA GLY A 142 -17.13 5.70 1.45
C GLY A 142 -16.25 5.23 0.29
N LEU A 143 -15.01 5.71 0.18
CA LEU A 143 -14.08 5.27 -0.87
C LEU A 143 -13.75 3.79 -0.72
N ILE A 144 -13.50 3.33 0.52
CA ILE A 144 -13.15 1.93 0.82
C ILE A 144 -14.27 1.00 0.36
N ASP A 145 -15.52 1.32 0.70
CA ASP A 145 -16.70 0.51 0.33
C ASP A 145 -16.86 0.42 -1.20
N ARG A 146 -16.70 1.56 -1.90
CA ARG A 146 -16.85 1.61 -3.36
C ARG A 146 -15.82 0.76 -4.09
N ILE A 147 -14.52 0.93 -3.75
CA ILE A 147 -13.46 0.16 -4.40
C ILE A 147 -13.54 -1.32 -4.05
N ALA A 148 -13.92 -1.66 -2.81
CA ALA A 148 -14.08 -3.06 -2.39
C ALA A 148 -15.20 -3.77 -3.15
N ALA A 149 -16.35 -3.11 -3.37
CA ALA A 149 -17.44 -3.66 -4.17
C ALA A 149 -17.02 -3.91 -5.63
N GLU A 150 -16.22 -3.00 -6.20
CA GLU A 150 -15.67 -3.19 -7.56
C GLU A 150 -14.71 -4.37 -7.61
N TYR A 151 -13.79 -4.48 -6.65
CA TYR A 151 -12.82 -5.56 -6.57
C TYR A 151 -13.49 -6.93 -6.37
N ALA A 152 -14.49 -7.01 -5.49
CA ALA A 152 -15.24 -8.25 -5.29
C ALA A 152 -15.95 -8.70 -6.58
N ARG A 153 -16.54 -7.78 -7.32
CA ARG A 153 -17.20 -8.08 -8.62
C ARG A 153 -16.19 -8.61 -9.64
N GLU A 154 -14.99 -8.02 -9.75
CA GLU A 154 -13.94 -8.51 -10.65
C GLU A 154 -13.39 -9.86 -10.21
N LEU A 155 -13.20 -10.09 -8.90
CA LEU A 155 -12.78 -11.38 -8.36
C LEU A 155 -13.79 -12.47 -8.70
N LEU A 156 -15.08 -12.20 -8.52
CA LEU A 156 -16.16 -13.16 -8.88
C LEU A 156 -16.21 -13.44 -10.39
N ALA A 157 -15.88 -12.46 -11.22
CA ALA A 157 -15.81 -12.62 -12.66
C ALA A 157 -14.69 -13.60 -13.11
N THR A 158 -13.69 -13.89 -12.26
CA THR A 158 -12.69 -14.92 -12.53
C THR A 158 -13.27 -16.35 -12.56
N GLY A 159 -14.47 -16.54 -12.02
CA GLY A 159 -15.10 -17.85 -11.85
C GLY A 159 -14.70 -18.59 -10.58
N ILE A 160 -13.75 -18.06 -9.80
CA ILE A 160 -13.33 -18.63 -8.51
C ILE A 160 -14.43 -18.38 -7.47
N ARG A 161 -14.58 -19.31 -6.51
CA ARG A 161 -15.59 -19.22 -5.46
C ARG A 161 -15.04 -19.39 -4.04
N THR A 162 -13.77 -19.77 -3.89
CA THR A 162 -13.09 -19.86 -2.58
C THR A 162 -11.89 -18.94 -2.56
N PHE A 163 -11.85 -18.05 -1.58
CA PHE A 163 -10.86 -16.99 -1.48
C PHE A 163 -10.18 -16.97 -0.11
N HIS A 164 -8.87 -16.71 -0.11
CA HIS A 164 -8.08 -16.31 1.04
C HIS A 164 -7.70 -14.83 0.83
N VAL A 165 -8.32 -13.92 1.58
CA VAL A 165 -8.15 -12.48 1.36
C VAL A 165 -7.11 -11.93 2.32
N VAL A 166 -6.11 -11.21 1.79
CA VAL A 166 -4.99 -10.66 2.56
C VAL A 166 -4.88 -9.17 2.26
N GLY A 167 -4.86 -8.34 3.31
CA GLY A 167 -4.72 -6.90 3.18
C GLY A 167 -3.68 -6.32 4.14
N TYR A 168 -2.84 -5.41 3.66
CA TYR A 168 -1.84 -4.68 4.47
C TYR A 168 -2.16 -3.18 4.48
N CYS A 169 -2.00 -2.52 5.63
CA CYS A 169 -2.28 -1.09 5.78
C CYS A 169 -3.73 -0.75 5.38
N LEU A 170 -3.97 0.21 4.48
CA LEU A 170 -5.28 0.46 3.87
C LEU A 170 -5.91 -0.83 3.32
N GLY A 171 -5.06 -1.67 2.71
CA GLY A 171 -5.52 -2.92 2.12
C GLY A 171 -6.22 -3.87 3.09
N GLY A 172 -5.91 -3.82 4.40
CA GLY A 172 -6.63 -4.60 5.40
C GLY A 172 -8.09 -4.14 5.57
N LEU A 173 -8.32 -2.83 5.50
CA LEU A 173 -9.67 -2.26 5.58
C LEU A 173 -10.47 -2.54 4.30
N VAL A 174 -9.82 -2.37 3.13
CA VAL A 174 -10.44 -2.73 1.84
C VAL A 174 -10.72 -4.22 1.77
N ALA A 175 -9.80 -5.07 2.26
CA ALA A 175 -9.95 -6.52 2.30
C ALA A 175 -11.13 -6.97 3.19
N THR A 176 -11.42 -6.25 4.29
CA THR A 176 -12.61 -6.48 5.12
C THR A 176 -13.89 -6.36 4.28
N GLU A 177 -14.03 -5.27 3.52
CA GLU A 177 -15.21 -5.03 2.69
C GLU A 177 -15.24 -5.94 1.44
N VAL A 178 -14.08 -6.27 0.87
CA VAL A 178 -13.99 -7.30 -0.19
C VAL A 178 -14.47 -8.65 0.32
N ALA A 179 -14.00 -9.07 1.51
CA ALA A 179 -14.42 -10.34 2.11
C ALA A 179 -15.94 -10.35 2.40
N ARG A 180 -16.48 -9.24 2.92
CA ARG A 180 -17.92 -9.06 3.14
C ARG A 180 -18.69 -9.20 1.83
N ALA A 181 -18.32 -8.45 0.80
CA ALA A 181 -19.00 -8.46 -0.50
C ALA A 181 -18.92 -9.82 -1.21
N LEU A 182 -17.78 -10.55 -1.09
CA LEU A 182 -17.64 -11.91 -1.60
C LEU A 182 -18.60 -12.88 -0.89
N THR A 183 -18.67 -12.79 0.44
CA THR A 183 -19.58 -13.64 1.25
C THR A 183 -21.05 -13.35 0.93
N GLU A 184 -21.43 -12.08 0.82
CA GLU A 184 -22.80 -11.68 0.43
C GLU A 184 -23.19 -12.17 -0.96
N ALA A 185 -22.22 -12.28 -1.88
CA ALA A 185 -22.41 -12.83 -3.21
C ALA A 185 -22.39 -14.38 -3.25
N GLY A 186 -22.29 -15.04 -2.09
CA GLY A 186 -22.30 -16.50 -1.97
C GLY A 186 -20.98 -17.18 -2.28
N ALA A 187 -19.87 -16.45 -2.28
CA ALA A 187 -18.54 -17.02 -2.34
C ALA A 187 -18.06 -17.43 -0.93
N ASP A 188 -17.14 -18.38 -0.89
CA ASP A 188 -16.50 -18.84 0.33
C ASP A 188 -15.24 -18.01 0.60
N VAL A 189 -15.21 -17.27 1.72
CA VAL A 189 -14.01 -16.61 2.25
C VAL A 189 -13.40 -17.55 3.28
N ALA A 190 -12.56 -18.47 2.79
CA ALA A 190 -11.93 -19.51 3.62
C ALA A 190 -10.96 -18.94 4.66
N SER A 191 -10.39 -17.75 4.44
CA SER A 191 -9.67 -16.98 5.46
C SER A 191 -9.60 -15.50 5.09
N PHE A 192 -9.60 -14.65 6.11
CA PHE A 192 -9.28 -13.23 5.98
C PHE A 192 -8.12 -12.86 6.91
N THR A 193 -7.08 -12.25 6.35
CA THR A 193 -5.91 -11.79 7.10
C THR A 193 -5.66 -10.31 6.89
N ALA A 194 -5.69 -9.55 7.98
CA ALA A 194 -5.27 -8.15 8.00
C ALA A 194 -3.85 -8.03 8.57
N ILE A 195 -2.99 -7.27 7.90
CA ILE A 195 -1.60 -7.09 8.31
C ILE A 195 -1.38 -5.62 8.63
N SER A 196 -0.98 -5.31 9.88
CA SER A 196 -0.63 -3.96 10.31
C SER A 196 -1.64 -2.90 9.83
N SER A 197 -2.91 -3.14 10.07
CA SER A 197 -4.06 -2.38 9.55
C SER A 197 -5.01 -2.00 10.68
N HIS A 198 -5.54 -0.79 10.65
CA HIS A 198 -6.65 -0.32 11.49
C HIS A 198 -7.18 1.02 10.99
N SER A 199 -8.37 1.40 11.42
CA SER A 199 -8.90 2.76 11.27
C SER A 199 -8.84 3.47 12.62
N PRO A 200 -8.20 4.65 12.72
CA PRO A 200 -8.19 5.41 13.96
C PRO A 200 -9.58 5.96 14.29
N ALA A 201 -9.86 6.13 15.57
CA ALA A 201 -11.14 6.65 16.06
C ALA A 201 -11.35 8.15 15.79
N PHE A 202 -10.52 8.77 14.97
CA PHE A 202 -10.61 10.19 14.61
C PHE A 202 -10.49 10.42 13.11
N ARG A 203 -11.12 11.48 12.63
CA ARG A 203 -10.98 11.97 11.25
C ARG A 203 -9.74 12.88 11.17
N LEU A 204 -8.88 12.65 10.20
CA LEU A 204 -7.73 13.51 9.92
C LEU A 204 -8.08 14.50 8.81
N ASP A 205 -7.95 15.79 9.10
CA ASP A 205 -8.08 16.89 8.15
C ASP A 205 -6.76 17.70 8.04
N ASP A 206 -5.77 17.45 8.90
CA ASP A 206 -4.47 18.15 8.90
C ASP A 206 -3.54 17.56 7.81
N GLU A 207 -3.25 18.38 6.80
CA GLU A 207 -2.39 17.99 5.69
C GLU A 207 -0.93 17.82 6.11
N MET A 208 -0.45 18.64 7.06
CA MET A 208 0.94 18.58 7.53
C MET A 208 1.24 17.28 8.26
N VAL A 209 0.24 16.72 8.98
CA VAL A 209 0.33 15.37 9.57
C VAL A 209 0.44 14.31 8.48
N SER A 210 -0.29 14.48 7.37
CA SER A 210 -0.17 13.56 6.22
C SER A 210 1.21 13.64 5.58
N GLU A 211 1.81 14.84 5.46
CA GLU A 211 3.18 15.02 4.96
C GLU A 211 4.22 14.42 5.90
N TYR A 212 4.06 14.61 7.21
CA TYR A 212 4.90 13.98 8.24
C TYR A 212 4.91 12.44 8.10
N SER A 213 3.73 11.85 8.00
CA SER A 213 3.57 10.40 7.87
C SER A 213 4.09 9.87 6.53
N PHE A 214 3.90 10.64 5.46
CA PHE A 214 4.41 10.29 4.14
C PHE A 214 5.95 10.30 4.12
N ALA A 215 6.58 11.28 4.76
CA ALA A 215 8.03 11.34 4.89
C ALA A 215 8.59 10.06 5.54
N MET A 216 8.00 9.64 6.68
CA MET A 216 8.40 8.40 7.35
C MET A 216 8.20 7.18 6.44
N MET A 217 7.07 7.10 5.72
CA MET A 217 6.77 5.97 4.82
C MET A 217 7.81 5.81 3.73
N ILE A 218 8.36 6.91 3.20
CA ILE A 218 9.39 6.86 2.15
C ILE A 218 10.82 6.90 2.72
N GLY A 219 10.96 6.76 4.04
CA GLY A 219 12.25 6.67 4.74
C GLY A 219 12.98 8.00 4.92
N ILE A 220 12.31 9.13 4.72
CA ILE A 220 12.85 10.46 5.08
C ILE A 220 12.74 10.65 6.59
N ASP A 221 13.82 11.10 7.23
CA ASP A 221 13.73 11.62 8.58
C ASP A 221 12.93 12.96 8.53
N PRO A 222 11.78 13.07 9.21
CA PRO A 222 10.98 14.29 9.19
C PRO A 222 11.75 15.55 9.62
N VAL A 223 12.80 15.41 10.41
CA VAL A 223 13.68 16.52 10.84
C VAL A 223 14.36 17.19 9.63
N ASP A 224 14.73 16.42 8.60
CA ASP A 224 15.32 16.95 7.37
C ASP A 224 14.36 17.84 6.57
N LEU A 225 13.07 17.72 6.85
CA LEU A 225 12.02 18.58 6.27
C LEU A 225 11.63 19.75 7.18
N GLY A 226 12.17 19.82 8.40
CA GLY A 226 11.90 20.88 9.39
C GLY A 226 10.81 20.52 10.40
N PHE A 227 10.35 19.29 10.47
CA PHE A 227 9.47 18.82 11.55
C PHE A 227 10.26 18.69 12.88
N PRO A 228 9.58 18.77 14.04
CA PRO A 228 10.20 18.54 15.34
C PRO A 228 10.81 17.14 15.45
N ALA A 229 11.94 17.06 16.18
CA ALA A 229 12.73 15.83 16.27
C ALA A 229 12.14 14.75 17.19
N ASP A 230 11.27 15.11 18.14
CA ASP A 230 10.74 14.18 19.14
C ASP A 230 9.36 13.65 18.74
N PRO A 231 9.28 12.41 18.21
CA PRO A 231 8.01 11.82 17.79
C PRO A 231 7.03 11.60 18.95
N TRP A 232 7.54 11.38 20.17
CA TRP A 232 6.69 11.20 21.35
C TRP A 232 6.01 12.50 21.77
N ARG A 233 6.72 13.63 21.67
CA ARG A 233 6.11 14.96 21.89
C ARG A 233 5.10 15.30 20.79
N ILE A 234 5.36 14.94 19.54
CA ILE A 234 4.39 15.11 18.44
C ILE A 234 3.13 14.27 18.73
N ALA A 235 3.29 13.02 19.16
CA ALA A 235 2.18 12.16 19.54
C ALA A 235 1.37 12.74 20.72
N ALA A 236 2.04 13.22 21.78
CA ALA A 236 1.39 13.84 22.93
C ALA A 236 0.64 15.13 22.53
N ALA A 237 1.21 15.94 21.63
CA ALA A 237 0.56 17.12 21.06
C ALA A 237 -0.70 16.74 20.27
N GLY A 238 -0.65 15.65 19.49
CA GLY A 238 -1.82 15.11 18.80
C GLY A 238 -2.94 14.66 19.76
N ALA A 239 -2.58 13.96 20.84
CA ALA A 239 -3.54 13.60 21.89
C ALA A 239 -4.19 14.86 22.49
N ARG A 240 -3.40 15.92 22.75
CA ARG A 240 -3.93 17.19 23.27
C ARG A 240 -4.90 17.89 22.31
N ILE A 241 -4.67 17.77 20.99
CA ILE A 241 -5.61 18.29 19.99
C ILE A 241 -6.92 17.50 20.06
N LEU A 242 -6.85 16.16 20.12
CA LEU A 242 -8.04 15.29 20.18
C LEU A 242 -8.85 15.44 21.48
N GLU A 243 -8.21 15.83 22.58
CA GLU A 243 -8.93 16.23 23.80
C GLU A 243 -9.79 17.49 23.60
N ARG A 244 -9.29 18.47 22.79
CA ARG A 244 -10.01 19.73 22.50
C ARG A 244 -11.06 19.54 21.40
N THR A 245 -10.79 18.66 20.45
CA THR A 245 -11.65 18.36 19.28
C THR A 245 -11.89 16.85 19.16
N PRO A 246 -12.73 16.24 20.03
CA PRO A 246 -12.92 14.80 20.03
C PRO A 246 -13.36 14.25 18.67
N GLY A 247 -12.68 13.22 18.21
CA GLY A 247 -12.99 12.55 16.95
C GLY A 247 -12.52 13.29 15.68
N VAL A 248 -11.84 14.44 15.81
CA VAL A 248 -11.34 15.19 14.64
C VAL A 248 -9.94 15.77 14.91
N MET A 249 -9.00 15.52 14.03
CA MET A 249 -7.76 16.26 13.90
C MET A 249 -7.98 17.36 12.85
N PRO A 250 -8.25 18.62 13.24
CA PRO A 250 -8.63 19.67 12.30
C PRO A 250 -7.47 20.10 11.40
N ALA A 251 -7.76 20.77 10.28
CA ALA A 251 -6.79 21.12 9.24
C ALA A 251 -5.54 21.89 9.74
N ASP A 252 -5.72 22.74 10.76
CA ASP A 252 -4.62 23.50 11.36
C ASP A 252 -4.35 23.05 12.81
N GLY A 253 -4.66 21.79 13.13
CA GLY A 253 -4.63 21.25 14.48
C GLY A 253 -3.27 21.47 15.15
N TYR A 254 -2.21 21.01 14.52
CA TYR A 254 -0.86 21.18 15.04
C TYR A 254 -0.40 22.64 15.00
N ALA A 255 -0.68 23.37 13.92
CA ALA A 255 -0.28 24.77 13.78
C ALA A 255 -0.95 25.71 14.82
N SER A 256 -2.06 25.29 15.43
CA SER A 256 -2.80 26.03 16.45
C SER A 256 -2.33 25.75 17.89
N LEU A 257 -1.35 24.88 18.10
CA LEU A 257 -0.86 24.50 19.42
C LEU A 257 -0.17 25.65 20.14
N ASP A 258 -0.46 25.76 21.42
CA ASP A 258 0.06 26.75 22.37
C ASP A 258 0.65 26.10 23.64
N GLY A 259 1.05 26.91 24.62
CA GLY A 259 1.54 26.44 25.92
C GLY A 259 2.80 25.57 25.80
N GLU A 260 2.75 24.39 26.38
CA GLU A 260 3.87 23.41 26.40
C GLU A 260 4.23 22.84 25.02
N PHE A 261 3.33 22.92 24.05
CA PHE A 261 3.53 22.48 22.67
C PHE A 261 3.68 23.63 21.66
N ALA A 262 3.90 24.88 22.14
CA ALA A 262 4.01 26.05 21.28
C ALA A 262 5.19 26.00 20.30
N ASP A 263 6.25 25.29 20.63
CA ASP A 263 7.39 25.03 19.73
C ASP A 263 6.99 24.11 18.56
N ILE A 264 6.23 23.07 18.84
CA ILE A 264 5.66 22.18 17.82
C ILE A 264 4.69 22.95 16.94
N GLY A 265 3.78 23.74 17.56
CA GLY A 265 2.84 24.58 16.82
C GLY A 265 3.52 25.53 15.84
N ARG A 266 4.58 26.21 16.28
CA ARG A 266 5.37 27.10 15.40
C ARG A 266 6.01 26.33 14.24
N ALA A 267 6.63 25.18 14.48
CA ALA A 267 7.25 24.39 13.43
C ALA A 267 6.23 23.98 12.35
N PHE A 268 5.07 23.46 12.76
CA PHE A 268 4.00 23.10 11.83
C PHE A 268 3.43 24.32 11.08
N LEU A 269 3.25 25.46 11.78
CA LEU A 269 2.81 26.70 11.17
C LEU A 269 3.81 27.22 10.14
N ASP A 270 5.11 27.21 10.44
CA ASP A 270 6.15 27.66 9.53
C ASP A 270 6.24 26.77 8.30
N LEU A 271 6.13 25.45 8.46
CA LEU A 271 6.06 24.49 7.36
C LEU A 271 4.81 24.69 6.49
N SER A 272 3.66 24.96 7.08
CA SER A 272 2.41 25.18 6.32
C SER A 272 2.46 26.42 5.43
N ARG A 273 3.28 27.43 5.78
CA ARG A 273 3.50 28.65 4.99
C ARG A 273 4.40 28.43 3.78
N ILE A 274 5.20 27.36 3.76
CA ILE A 274 6.02 27.00 2.61
C ILE A 274 5.09 26.43 1.53
N PRO A 275 5.12 26.94 0.29
CA PRO A 275 4.31 26.41 -0.80
C PRO A 275 4.53 24.89 -0.98
N ARG A 276 3.44 24.11 -1.12
CA ARG A 276 3.51 22.62 -1.28
C ARG A 276 4.58 22.22 -2.32
N ARG A 277 4.65 22.93 -3.46
CA ARG A 277 5.65 22.67 -4.50
C ARG A 277 7.08 22.68 -3.96
N ALA A 278 7.40 23.62 -3.05
CA ALA A 278 8.74 23.72 -2.46
C ALA A 278 8.98 22.59 -1.45
N ARG A 279 7.98 22.22 -0.65
CA ARG A 279 8.08 21.08 0.29
C ARG A 279 8.29 19.77 -0.46
N ILE A 280 7.54 19.53 -1.55
CA ILE A 280 7.73 18.34 -2.41
C ILE A 280 9.12 18.33 -3.06
N ALA A 281 9.61 19.47 -3.55
CA ALA A 281 10.96 19.55 -4.10
C ALA A 281 12.02 19.18 -3.04
N ARG A 282 11.84 19.66 -1.79
CA ARG A 282 12.71 19.28 -0.68
C ARG A 282 12.66 17.78 -0.37
N MET A 283 11.50 17.15 -0.40
CA MET A 283 11.39 15.69 -0.25
C MET A 283 12.21 14.96 -1.31
N CYS A 284 12.17 15.41 -2.58
CA CYS A 284 12.99 14.81 -3.65
C CYS A 284 14.49 14.92 -3.41
N GLU A 285 14.94 15.99 -2.73
CA GLU A 285 16.36 16.21 -2.42
C GLU A 285 16.86 15.32 -1.28
N VAL A 286 16.01 15.07 -0.25
CA VAL A 286 16.43 14.41 0.99
C VAL A 286 15.99 12.94 1.06
N VAL A 287 15.16 12.47 0.12
CA VAL A 287 14.75 11.06 0.09
C VAL A 287 15.97 10.15 0.01
N PRO A 288 16.08 9.13 0.89
CA PRO A 288 17.22 8.24 0.89
C PRO A 288 17.40 7.53 -0.47
N PRO A 289 18.63 7.36 -0.99
CA PRO A 289 18.87 6.66 -2.25
C PRO A 289 18.28 5.24 -2.30
N ALA A 290 18.16 4.58 -1.14
CA ALA A 290 17.56 3.27 -1.03
C ALA A 290 16.03 3.29 -1.27
N SER A 291 15.37 4.42 -1.01
CA SER A 291 13.91 4.60 -1.20
C SER A 291 13.56 5.10 -2.61
N GLY A 292 14.52 5.54 -3.38
CA GLY A 292 14.30 5.94 -4.76
C GLY A 292 14.82 7.33 -5.11
N SER A 293 14.69 7.65 -6.41
CA SER A 293 14.87 8.98 -6.95
C SER A 293 13.59 9.34 -7.69
N TYR A 294 12.98 10.45 -7.33
CA TYR A 294 11.67 10.87 -7.84
C TYR A 294 11.77 12.24 -8.49
N THR A 295 11.05 12.44 -9.60
CA THR A 295 10.79 13.80 -10.06
C THR A 295 9.75 14.46 -9.14
N PRO A 296 9.67 15.82 -9.09
CA PRO A 296 8.64 16.50 -8.31
C PRO A 296 7.21 16.09 -8.68
N GLU A 297 6.94 15.76 -9.94
CA GLU A 297 5.65 15.28 -10.43
C GLU A 297 5.33 13.90 -9.86
N GLN A 298 6.29 12.97 -9.91
CA GLN A 298 6.16 11.62 -9.34
C GLN A 298 5.94 11.68 -7.83
N MET A 299 6.73 12.49 -7.12
CA MET A 299 6.60 12.68 -5.68
C MET A 299 5.24 13.30 -5.32
N THR A 300 4.78 14.28 -6.10
CA THR A 300 3.45 14.89 -5.91
C THR A 300 2.34 13.86 -6.08
N ARG A 301 2.39 13.04 -7.14
CA ARG A 301 1.39 12.00 -7.39
C ARG A 301 1.40 10.96 -6.28
N PHE A 302 2.58 10.53 -5.85
CA PHE A 302 2.76 9.57 -4.77
C PHE A 302 2.21 10.09 -3.43
N PHE A 303 2.55 11.35 -3.07
CA PHE A 303 1.99 12.00 -1.89
C PHE A 303 0.46 12.15 -1.96
N ARG A 304 -0.10 12.58 -3.10
CA ARG A 304 -1.56 12.70 -3.27
C ARG A 304 -2.25 11.36 -3.06
N THR A 305 -1.71 10.25 -3.59
CA THR A 305 -2.26 8.91 -3.40
C THR A 305 -2.23 8.49 -1.94
N PHE A 306 -1.09 8.69 -1.27
CA PHE A 306 -0.96 8.41 0.16
C PHE A 306 -1.94 9.24 0.99
N ARG A 307 -2.02 10.55 0.76
CA ARG A 307 -2.95 11.44 1.46
C ARG A 307 -4.41 11.03 1.27
N GLN A 308 -4.81 10.71 0.05
CA GLN A 308 -6.17 10.22 -0.25
C GLN A 308 -6.49 8.96 0.55
N SER A 309 -5.54 8.04 0.62
CA SER A 309 -5.68 6.80 1.38
C SER A 309 -5.79 7.06 2.88
N VAL A 310 -4.95 7.93 3.44
CA VAL A 310 -5.02 8.30 4.87
C VAL A 310 -6.35 8.97 5.19
N PHE A 311 -6.85 9.84 4.31
CA PHE A 311 -8.15 10.47 4.49
C PHE A 311 -9.30 9.45 4.41
N ALA A 312 -9.22 8.47 3.51
CA ALA A 312 -10.20 7.39 3.45
C ALA A 312 -10.16 6.52 4.72
N ILE A 313 -8.96 6.10 5.17
CA ILE A 313 -8.77 5.33 6.39
C ILE A 313 -9.43 6.01 7.60
N THR A 314 -9.16 7.30 7.79
CA THR A 314 -9.64 8.04 8.98
C THR A 314 -11.13 8.39 8.92
N ARG A 315 -11.78 8.20 7.78
CA ARG A 315 -13.24 8.37 7.57
C ARG A 315 -14.02 7.07 7.51
N TYR A 316 -13.31 5.96 7.44
CA TYR A 316 -13.91 4.64 7.36
C TYR A 316 -14.43 4.20 8.73
N ARG A 317 -15.68 3.75 8.75
CA ARG A 317 -16.36 3.22 9.94
C ARG A 317 -17.09 1.95 9.49
N PRO A 318 -16.48 0.79 9.66
CA PRO A 318 -17.06 -0.48 9.21
C PRO A 318 -18.21 -0.92 10.11
N ASP A 319 -19.14 -1.66 9.52
CA ASP A 319 -20.01 -2.53 10.28
C ASP A 319 -19.24 -3.75 10.81
N PRO A 320 -19.70 -4.40 11.90
CA PRO A 320 -19.08 -5.62 12.41
C PRO A 320 -18.96 -6.72 11.32
N TYR A 321 -17.85 -7.45 11.33
CA TYR A 321 -17.55 -8.51 10.35
C TYR A 321 -17.89 -9.89 10.90
N ALA A 322 -18.74 -10.64 10.17
CA ALA A 322 -19.28 -11.92 10.62
C ALA A 322 -18.32 -13.12 10.46
N GLY A 323 -17.27 -13.02 9.66
CA GLY A 323 -16.29 -14.09 9.46
C GLY A 323 -15.14 -14.03 10.45
N ASP A 324 -14.29 -15.06 10.41
CA ASP A 324 -13.09 -15.12 11.23
C ASP A 324 -12.00 -14.18 10.68
N ILE A 325 -11.21 -13.62 11.60
CA ILE A 325 -10.15 -12.65 11.29
C ILE A 325 -8.82 -13.15 11.85
N THR A 326 -7.79 -13.20 11.02
CA THR A 326 -6.40 -13.27 11.50
C THR A 326 -5.77 -11.88 11.38
N PHE A 327 -5.42 -11.26 12.51
CA PHE A 327 -4.75 -9.97 12.53
C PHE A 327 -3.25 -10.13 12.83
N LEU A 328 -2.40 -9.80 11.84
CA LEU A 328 -0.95 -9.76 12.03
C LEU A 328 -0.55 -8.39 12.52
N ARG A 329 -0.26 -8.31 13.82
CA ARG A 329 0.09 -7.09 14.54
C ARG A 329 1.59 -6.90 14.58
N HIS A 330 2.13 -5.81 14.02
CA HIS A 330 3.56 -5.52 14.11
C HIS A 330 3.98 -5.20 15.55
N SER A 331 5.22 -5.57 15.91
CA SER A 331 5.77 -5.40 17.25
C SER A 331 6.50 -4.07 17.47
N GLY A 332 6.80 -3.34 16.39
CA GLY A 332 7.48 -2.04 16.41
C GLY A 332 6.59 -0.88 16.85
N ALA A 333 7.15 0.32 16.82
CA ALA A 333 6.47 1.55 17.21
C ALA A 333 5.28 1.86 16.28
N TYR A 334 4.26 2.49 16.84
CA TYR A 334 3.12 3.01 16.08
C TYR A 334 3.35 4.49 15.79
N PRO A 335 3.24 4.93 14.52
CA PRO A 335 3.61 6.29 14.10
C PRO A 335 2.61 7.37 14.53
N PHE A 336 1.43 6.97 15.02
CA PHE A 336 0.39 7.88 15.48
C PHE A 336 0.05 7.65 16.94
N PRO A 337 -0.57 8.64 17.62
CA PRO A 337 -1.13 8.45 18.95
C PRO A 337 -2.34 7.49 18.87
N GLY A 338 -2.03 6.24 18.73
CA GLY A 338 -2.92 5.12 18.82
C GLY A 338 -2.06 4.04 19.39
N SER A 339 -2.27 3.77 20.65
CA SER A 339 -1.54 2.72 21.32
C SER A 339 -1.75 1.38 20.60
N ARG A 340 -0.87 0.46 20.83
CA ARG A 340 -1.04 -0.95 20.45
C ARG A 340 -2.41 -1.50 20.90
N GLU A 341 -2.91 -0.99 22.04
CA GLU A 341 -4.22 -1.28 22.59
C GLU A 341 -5.34 -0.81 21.66
N ALA A 342 -5.33 0.43 21.19
CA ALA A 342 -6.36 0.95 20.30
C ALA A 342 -6.48 0.17 18.97
N VAL A 343 -5.35 -0.35 18.47
CA VAL A 343 -5.34 -1.22 17.29
C VAL A 343 -5.98 -2.58 17.60
N THR A 344 -5.73 -3.11 18.79
CA THR A 344 -6.33 -4.36 19.26
C THR A 344 -7.84 -4.19 19.44
N ASP A 345 -8.24 -3.15 20.18
CA ASP A 345 -9.63 -2.81 20.45
C ASP A 345 -10.43 -2.64 19.13
N TYR A 346 -9.83 -2.02 18.11
CA TYR A 346 -10.46 -1.88 16.79
C TYR A 346 -10.85 -3.24 16.18
N TRP A 347 -9.94 -4.23 16.22
CA TRP A 347 -10.23 -5.55 15.66
C TRP A 347 -11.17 -6.38 16.55
N GLU A 348 -11.08 -6.22 17.88
CA GLU A 348 -12.00 -6.85 18.84
C GLU A 348 -13.44 -6.33 18.66
N GLU A 349 -13.61 -5.02 18.43
CA GLU A 349 -14.94 -4.41 18.17
C GLU A 349 -15.50 -4.81 16.79
N LEU A 350 -14.62 -5.03 15.79
CA LEU A 350 -15.04 -5.39 14.46
C LEU A 350 -15.45 -6.86 14.33
N ALA A 351 -14.77 -7.77 15.01
CA ALA A 351 -14.93 -9.20 14.84
C ALA A 351 -16.19 -9.74 15.55
N LEU A 352 -17.09 -10.38 14.80
CA LEU A 352 -18.16 -11.22 15.34
C LEU A 352 -17.80 -12.70 15.32
N GLY A 353 -16.88 -13.13 14.46
CA GLY A 353 -16.30 -14.47 14.41
C GLY A 353 -15.08 -14.60 15.32
N GLU A 354 -14.27 -15.63 15.10
CA GLU A 354 -13.01 -15.80 15.82
C GLU A 354 -11.98 -14.74 15.40
N LEU A 355 -11.29 -14.15 16.37
CA LEU A 355 -10.19 -13.21 16.15
C LEU A 355 -8.88 -13.84 16.65
N ASP A 356 -7.97 -14.12 15.73
CA ASP A 356 -6.61 -14.57 16.04
C ASP A 356 -5.62 -13.42 15.82
N ILE A 357 -4.97 -12.95 16.92
CA ILE A 357 -3.99 -11.87 16.86
C ILE A 357 -2.59 -12.46 16.96
N VAL A 358 -1.82 -12.35 15.90
CA VAL A 358 -0.46 -12.89 15.81
C VAL A 358 0.54 -11.74 15.71
N ASP A 359 1.46 -11.67 16.65
CA ASP A 359 2.55 -10.68 16.61
C ASP A 359 3.60 -11.06 15.55
N ILE A 360 3.95 -10.08 14.71
CA ILE A 360 4.98 -10.20 13.69
C ILE A 360 6.11 -9.19 13.94
N PRO A 361 7.36 -9.50 13.55
CA PRO A 361 8.49 -8.59 13.71
C PRO A 361 8.37 -7.37 12.82
N GLY A 362 9.15 -6.34 13.14
CA GLY A 362 9.21 -5.08 12.42
C GLY A 362 8.18 -4.06 12.89
N ASP A 363 8.12 -2.94 12.19
CA ASP A 363 7.13 -1.88 12.36
C ASP A 363 6.13 -1.87 11.20
N HIS A 364 5.29 -0.81 11.16
CA HIS A 364 4.30 -0.66 10.09
C HIS A 364 4.91 -0.67 8.69
N TYR A 365 6.11 -0.12 8.50
CA TYR A 365 6.71 0.08 7.18
C TYR A 365 7.62 -1.06 6.73
N ASP A 366 8.16 -1.86 7.67
CA ASP A 366 9.13 -2.90 7.38
C ASP A 366 8.67 -4.34 7.68
N CYS A 367 7.49 -4.54 8.29
CA CYS A 367 6.98 -5.87 8.64
C CYS A 367 6.81 -6.82 7.41
N LEU A 368 6.78 -6.29 6.19
CA LEU A 368 6.79 -7.04 4.93
C LEU A 368 8.15 -6.96 4.19
N SER A 369 9.21 -6.52 4.85
CA SER A 369 10.56 -6.46 4.28
C SER A 369 11.11 -7.85 3.92
N VAL A 370 12.24 -7.90 3.21
CA VAL A 370 12.93 -9.17 2.87
C VAL A 370 13.28 -9.98 4.12
N GLU A 371 13.59 -9.30 5.23
CA GLU A 371 13.91 -9.93 6.51
C GLU A 371 12.70 -10.61 7.15
N HIS A 372 11.53 -9.97 7.10
CA HIS A 372 10.33 -10.39 7.83
C HIS A 372 9.34 -11.20 6.98
N ALA A 373 9.36 -11.07 5.66
CA ALA A 373 8.47 -11.79 4.74
C ALA A 373 8.46 -13.32 4.93
N PRO A 374 9.57 -14.02 5.24
CA PRO A 374 9.54 -15.46 5.50
C PRO A 374 8.67 -15.85 6.70
N ARG A 375 8.65 -15.03 7.75
CA ARG A 375 7.82 -15.24 8.95
C ARG A 375 6.34 -15.01 8.62
N VAL A 376 6.03 -13.92 7.93
CA VAL A 376 4.65 -13.63 7.49
C VAL A 376 4.14 -14.73 6.57
N LEU A 377 4.94 -15.19 5.60
CA LEU A 377 4.54 -16.30 4.75
C LEU A 377 4.27 -17.59 5.53
N SER A 378 5.08 -17.90 6.54
CA SER A 378 4.84 -19.07 7.39
C SER A 378 3.47 -19.02 8.07
N ILE A 379 3.06 -17.85 8.58
CA ILE A 379 1.74 -17.66 9.20
C ILE A 379 0.64 -17.80 8.14
N LEU A 380 0.76 -17.10 7.02
CA LEU A 380 -0.21 -17.18 5.92
C LEU A 380 -0.36 -18.62 5.40
N THR A 381 0.73 -19.38 5.32
CA THR A 381 0.68 -20.80 4.92
C THR A 381 -0.17 -21.63 5.87
N ASN A 382 -0.04 -21.39 7.18
CA ASN A 382 -0.85 -22.09 8.17
C ASN A 382 -2.33 -21.70 8.08
N VAL A 383 -2.61 -20.38 8.02
CA VAL A 383 -3.97 -19.83 7.94
C VAL A 383 -4.71 -20.28 6.67
N THR A 384 -3.99 -20.37 5.54
CA THR A 384 -4.59 -20.78 4.25
C THR A 384 -4.55 -22.29 4.01
N GLY A 385 -4.11 -23.09 4.99
CA GLY A 385 -3.92 -24.53 4.80
C GLY A 385 -2.96 -24.89 3.66
N GLY A 386 -2.00 -23.99 3.37
CA GLY A 386 -1.04 -24.13 2.27
C GLY A 386 -1.49 -23.54 0.93
N ALA A 387 -2.72 -23.03 0.79
CA ALA A 387 -3.23 -22.51 -0.49
C ALA A 387 -2.38 -21.35 -1.06
N VAL A 388 -1.73 -20.54 -0.20
CA VAL A 388 -0.88 -19.42 -0.63
C VAL A 388 0.39 -19.85 -1.38
N ILE A 389 0.84 -21.09 -1.19
CA ILE A 389 2.04 -21.67 -1.83
C ILE A 389 1.73 -22.91 -2.68
N ALA A 390 0.46 -23.24 -2.83
CA ALA A 390 -0.01 -24.43 -3.56
C ALA A 390 0.18 -24.32 -5.09
#